data_88b2176aa3f02dc68d6d649e19c7b188
#
_entry.id   88b2176aa3f02dc68d6d649e19c7b188
#
_cell.length_a   1.000
_cell.length_b   1.000
_cell.length_c   1.000
_cell.angle_alpha   90.00
_cell.angle_beta   90.00
_cell.angle_gamma   90.00
#
_symmetry.space_group_name_H-M   'P 1'
#
loop_
_entity.id
_entity.type
_entity.pdbx_description
1 polymer ?
#
loop_
_entity_poly.entity_id
_entity_poly.type
_entity_poly.pdbx_seq_one_letter_code
_entity_poly.pdbx_strand_id
1 'polypeptide(L)'
;MNRRTLLTASGRFAFGAMTSMVVVTARAQPSYKVSAAQLQKAVSARFPRSYPMGGLFELTVLAPQVRLLPELNRLGTEMVVQAAGAALDRAYTGVFDLDFALRYEPADLSIRAHQLRVNWLRLQGLPPGQAALLNAYGPSLASQALQDVVLHQLSAQDLSLPDSMGLQPGSIDVTRQGLVIGFVNKPG
;
A
#
# COMPACT_ATOMS: atom_id res chain seq x y z
N MET A 1 -26.15 -4.65 93.17
CA MET A 1 -27.33 -4.80 92.29
C MET A 1 -26.87 -4.91 90.86
N ASN A 2 -27.19 -6.04 90.29
CA ASN A 2 -26.99 -6.58 88.97
C ASN A 2 -27.18 -5.62 87.77
N ARG A 3 -26.37 -5.78 86.70
CA ARG A 3 -26.85 -6.15 85.38
C ARG A 3 -25.70 -6.51 84.42
N ARG A 4 -25.76 -7.74 83.98
CA ARG A 4 -24.98 -8.32 82.89
C ARG A 4 -25.39 -7.72 81.58
N THR A 5 -24.44 -7.39 80.70
CA THR A 5 -24.70 -7.19 79.28
C THR A 5 -23.71 -8.04 78.47
N LEU A 6 -24.29 -8.90 77.66
CA LEU A 6 -23.62 -9.80 76.72
C LEU A 6 -23.08 -9.04 75.54
N LEU A 7 -21.82 -9.28 75.22
CA LEU A 7 -21.16 -8.86 73.98
C LEU A 7 -21.38 -9.91 72.89
N THR A 8 -22.19 -9.57 71.91
CA THR A 8 -22.30 -10.32 70.67
C THR A 8 -21.20 -9.91 69.72
N ALA A 9 -20.30 -10.84 69.45
CA ALA A 9 -19.24 -10.67 68.40
C ALA A 9 -19.83 -10.94 67.02
N SER A 10 -19.96 -9.91 66.17
CA SER A 10 -20.29 -10.10 64.76
C SER A 10 -19.00 -10.21 63.94
N GLY A 11 -18.68 -11.40 63.50
CA GLY A 11 -17.61 -11.66 62.56
C GLY A 11 -17.99 -11.12 61.17
N ARG A 12 -17.21 -10.17 60.66
CA ARG A 12 -17.23 -9.74 59.27
C ARG A 12 -16.21 -10.53 58.49
N PHE A 13 -16.69 -11.48 57.71
CA PHE A 13 -15.89 -12.13 56.67
C PHE A 13 -15.66 -11.13 55.53
N ALA A 14 -14.44 -10.63 55.38
CA ALA A 14 -14.02 -9.87 54.21
C ALA A 14 -13.67 -10.87 53.10
N PHE A 15 -14.54 -10.96 52.09
CA PHE A 15 -14.31 -11.71 50.87
C PHE A 15 -13.38 -10.84 50.01
N GLY A 16 -12.08 -11.13 50.01
CA GLY A 16 -11.10 -10.50 49.11
C GLY A 16 -11.28 -11.04 47.70
N ALA A 17 -11.90 -10.24 46.82
CA ALA A 17 -11.92 -10.53 45.39
C ALA A 17 -10.51 -10.28 44.81
N MET A 18 -9.76 -11.33 44.58
CA MET A 18 -8.52 -11.31 43.80
C MET A 18 -8.90 -11.07 42.32
N THR A 19 -8.83 -9.82 41.86
CA THR A 19 -8.94 -9.49 40.45
C THR A 19 -7.62 -9.87 39.78
N SER A 20 -7.58 -11.03 39.12
CA SER A 20 -6.46 -11.42 38.30
C SER A 20 -6.32 -10.50 37.09
N MET A 21 -5.36 -9.60 37.15
CA MET A 21 -4.98 -8.72 36.02
C MET A 21 -4.28 -9.59 34.99
N VAL A 22 -5.00 -9.97 33.90
CA VAL A 22 -4.38 -10.62 32.76
C VAL A 22 -3.56 -9.55 32.03
N VAL A 23 -2.27 -9.56 32.24
CA VAL A 23 -1.33 -8.72 31.47
C VAL A 23 -1.23 -9.35 30.08
N VAL A 24 -2.00 -8.80 29.13
CA VAL A 24 -1.83 -9.11 27.71
C VAL A 24 -0.51 -8.47 27.27
N THR A 25 0.57 -9.23 27.24
CA THR A 25 1.83 -8.82 26.64
C THR A 25 1.64 -8.75 25.13
N ALA A 26 1.36 -7.58 24.62
CA ALA A 26 1.40 -7.30 23.17
C ALA A 26 2.86 -7.56 22.73
N ARG A 27 3.10 -8.69 22.08
CA ARG A 27 4.37 -8.92 21.38
C ARG A 27 4.41 -7.97 20.20
N ALA A 28 5.27 -6.97 20.26
CA ALA A 28 5.56 -6.11 19.13
C ALA A 28 6.19 -7.00 18.03
N GLN A 29 5.44 -7.28 16.98
CA GLN A 29 5.98 -7.96 15.82
C GLN A 29 6.97 -7.02 15.12
N PRO A 30 8.12 -7.53 14.67
CA PRO A 30 9.05 -6.73 13.91
C PRO A 30 8.34 -6.18 12.67
N SER A 31 8.62 -4.93 12.33
CA SER A 31 8.05 -4.28 11.16
C SER A 31 9.09 -3.36 10.50
N TYR A 32 9.04 -3.29 9.18
CA TYR A 32 9.85 -2.36 8.40
C TYR A 32 8.97 -1.22 7.89
N LYS A 33 9.43 0.02 8.05
CA LYS A 33 8.65 1.20 7.69
C LYS A 33 9.29 1.93 6.50
N VAL A 34 8.48 2.25 5.51
CA VAL A 34 8.87 3.08 4.36
C VAL A 34 8.04 4.35 4.39
N SER A 35 8.69 5.49 4.55
CA SER A 35 7.99 6.78 4.61
C SER A 35 7.38 7.19 3.26
N ALA A 36 6.36 8.05 3.28
CA ALA A 36 5.76 8.63 2.07
C ALA A 36 6.80 9.31 1.16
N ALA A 37 7.78 10.01 1.76
CA ALA A 37 8.85 10.66 1.01
C ALA A 37 9.79 9.66 0.31
N GLN A 38 10.12 8.54 0.97
CA GLN A 38 10.92 7.47 0.36
C GLN A 38 10.16 6.81 -0.80
N LEU A 39 8.85 6.54 -0.62
CA LEU A 39 8.00 6.03 -1.68
C LEU A 39 7.94 6.97 -2.89
N GLN A 40 7.67 8.25 -2.64
CA GLN A 40 7.63 9.26 -3.70
C GLN A 40 8.96 9.31 -4.46
N LYS A 41 10.08 9.33 -3.76
CA LYS A 41 11.42 9.33 -4.35
C LYS A 41 11.67 8.06 -5.18
N ALA A 42 11.37 6.89 -4.63
CA ALA A 42 11.59 5.62 -5.30
C ALA A 42 10.73 5.47 -6.57
N VAL A 43 9.49 5.92 -6.52
CA VAL A 43 8.60 5.91 -7.69
C VAL A 43 9.07 6.93 -8.72
N SER A 44 9.32 8.18 -8.33
CA SER A 44 9.73 9.25 -9.26
C SER A 44 11.03 8.94 -10.00
N ALA A 45 11.98 8.22 -9.37
CA ALA A 45 13.25 7.83 -9.98
C ALA A 45 13.12 6.91 -11.21
N ARG A 46 11.92 6.35 -11.44
CA ARG A 46 11.65 5.43 -12.56
C ARG A 46 10.97 6.09 -13.75
N PHE A 47 10.69 7.38 -13.67
CA PHE A 47 10.01 8.18 -14.69
C PHE A 47 10.93 9.29 -15.21
N PRO A 48 10.67 9.84 -16.41
CA PRO A 48 9.57 9.53 -17.32
C PRO A 48 9.70 8.13 -17.95
N ARG A 49 8.57 7.57 -18.39
CA ARG A 49 8.53 6.33 -19.15
C ARG A 49 7.65 6.46 -20.37
N SER A 50 8.11 5.88 -21.48
CA SER A 50 7.38 5.85 -22.73
C SER A 50 6.89 4.44 -23.04
N TYR A 51 5.65 4.37 -23.51
CA TYR A 51 4.99 3.12 -23.88
C TYR A 51 4.52 3.25 -25.34
N PRO A 52 5.10 2.45 -26.27
CA PRO A 52 4.62 2.41 -27.64
C PRO A 52 3.26 1.72 -27.70
N MET A 53 2.28 2.40 -28.28
CA MET A 53 0.91 1.93 -28.41
C MET A 53 0.66 1.45 -29.84
N GLY A 54 1.01 0.19 -30.11
CA GLY A 54 0.74 -0.48 -31.40
C GLY A 54 1.44 0.16 -32.61
N GLY A 55 2.49 0.94 -32.46
CA GLY A 55 3.14 1.66 -33.53
C GLY A 55 2.36 2.89 -34.04
N LEU A 56 1.20 3.17 -33.49
CA LEU A 56 0.33 4.29 -33.89
C LEU A 56 0.69 5.57 -33.14
N PHE A 57 0.97 5.46 -31.87
CA PHE A 57 1.40 6.58 -31.03
C PHE A 57 2.23 6.08 -29.85
N GLU A 58 2.88 7.00 -29.18
CA GLU A 58 3.65 6.78 -27.97
C GLU A 58 2.98 7.51 -26.80
N LEU A 59 2.85 6.83 -25.67
CA LEU A 59 2.35 7.41 -24.45
C LEU A 59 3.52 7.61 -23.48
N THR A 60 3.91 8.86 -23.25
CA THR A 60 4.91 9.22 -22.24
C THR A 60 4.23 9.55 -20.93
N VAL A 61 4.61 8.84 -19.89
CA VAL A 61 4.11 9.02 -18.52
C VAL A 61 5.18 9.74 -17.72
N LEU A 62 4.84 10.90 -17.15
CA LEU A 62 5.73 11.67 -16.28
C LEU A 62 5.69 11.11 -14.85
N ALA A 63 6.61 11.60 -14.00
CA ALA A 63 6.70 11.15 -12.62
C ALA A 63 5.37 11.34 -11.86
N PRO A 64 4.81 10.26 -11.28
CA PRO A 64 3.53 10.34 -10.59
C PRO A 64 3.66 11.02 -9.22
N GLN A 65 2.56 11.59 -8.77
CA GLN A 65 2.36 11.92 -7.37
C GLN A 65 1.71 10.74 -6.65
N VAL A 66 2.37 10.23 -5.60
CA VAL A 66 1.88 9.11 -4.82
C VAL A 66 0.97 9.62 -3.71
N ARG A 67 -0.20 9.02 -3.58
CA ARG A 67 -1.18 9.26 -2.51
C ARG A 67 -1.32 7.99 -1.67
N LEU A 68 -1.34 8.15 -0.37
CA LEU A 68 -1.60 7.06 0.56
C LEU A 68 -3.11 6.95 0.80
N LEU A 69 -3.68 5.77 0.61
CA LEU A 69 -5.11 5.47 0.78
C LEU A 69 -5.27 4.40 1.88
N PRO A 70 -5.07 4.75 3.17
CA PRO A 70 -5.06 3.79 4.26
C PRO A 70 -6.38 3.03 4.40
N GLU A 71 -7.50 3.70 4.21
CA GLU A 71 -8.85 3.13 4.36
C GLU A 71 -9.12 1.98 3.36
N LEU A 72 -8.38 1.99 2.23
CA LEU A 72 -8.49 0.97 1.19
C LEU A 72 -7.29 0.01 1.19
N ASN A 73 -6.30 0.24 2.02
CA ASN A 73 -4.97 -0.39 1.99
C ASN A 73 -4.33 -0.34 0.60
N ARG A 74 -4.36 0.83 -0.06
CA ARG A 74 -3.91 1.04 -1.44
C ARG A 74 -3.02 2.26 -1.56
N LEU A 75 -2.20 2.29 -2.61
CA LEU A 75 -1.54 3.49 -3.09
C LEU A 75 -2.33 4.05 -4.29
N GLY A 76 -2.61 5.33 -4.27
CA GLY A 76 -3.11 6.07 -5.42
C GLY A 76 -1.97 6.81 -6.12
N THR A 77 -2.08 7.00 -7.43
CA THR A 77 -1.15 7.81 -8.20
C THR A 77 -1.90 8.67 -9.19
N GLU A 78 -1.46 9.92 -9.29
CA GLU A 78 -1.87 10.83 -10.35
C GLU A 78 -0.64 11.17 -11.19
N MET A 79 -0.72 10.99 -12.49
CA MET A 79 0.38 11.16 -13.45
C MET A 79 -0.04 12.04 -14.61
N VAL A 80 0.85 12.94 -15.01
CA VAL A 80 0.70 13.61 -16.29
C VAL A 80 1.14 12.67 -17.40
N VAL A 81 0.33 12.55 -18.44
CA VAL A 81 0.58 11.74 -19.63
C VAL A 81 0.59 12.59 -20.88
N GLN A 82 1.46 12.25 -21.81
CA GLN A 82 1.54 12.88 -23.13
C GLN A 82 1.42 11.78 -24.19
N ALA A 83 0.49 11.95 -25.11
CA ALA A 83 0.30 11.06 -26.24
C ALA A 83 0.72 11.78 -27.52
N ALA A 84 1.65 11.20 -28.29
CA ALA A 84 2.12 11.75 -29.56
C ALA A 84 2.42 10.62 -30.56
N GLY A 85 2.21 10.84 -31.84
CA GLY A 85 2.50 9.85 -32.87
C GLY A 85 1.78 10.08 -34.18
N ALA A 86 2.06 9.23 -35.17
CA ALA A 86 1.57 9.41 -36.53
C ALA A 86 0.03 9.27 -36.67
N ALA A 87 -0.61 8.54 -35.76
CA ALA A 87 -2.09 8.42 -35.74
C ALA A 87 -2.81 9.59 -35.07
N LEU A 88 -2.03 10.52 -34.49
CA LEU A 88 -2.54 11.71 -33.83
C LEU A 88 -2.18 12.95 -34.67
N ASP A 89 -3.11 13.90 -34.80
CA ASP A 89 -2.92 15.15 -35.52
C ASP A 89 -1.95 16.12 -34.78
N ARG A 90 -1.78 15.91 -33.50
CA ARG A 90 -0.90 16.65 -32.59
C ARG A 90 -0.59 15.86 -31.34
N ALA A 91 0.30 16.36 -30.51
CA ALA A 91 0.50 15.83 -29.16
C ALA A 91 -0.66 16.25 -28.23
N TYR A 92 -1.13 15.29 -27.45
CA TYR A 92 -2.16 15.48 -26.43
C TYR A 92 -1.55 15.33 -25.05
N THR A 93 -1.91 16.22 -24.14
CA THR A 93 -1.52 16.13 -22.74
C THR A 93 -2.75 15.82 -21.88
N GLY A 94 -2.57 15.03 -20.88
CA GLY A 94 -3.67 14.67 -19.97
C GLY A 94 -3.19 14.22 -18.62
N VAL A 95 -4.14 13.69 -17.86
CA VAL A 95 -3.91 13.16 -16.53
C VAL A 95 -4.48 11.76 -16.44
N PHE A 96 -3.73 10.90 -15.78
CA PHE A 96 -4.06 9.52 -15.55
C PHE A 96 -4.05 9.23 -14.04
N ASP A 97 -5.17 8.79 -13.52
CA ASP A 97 -5.33 8.45 -12.11
C ASP A 97 -5.62 6.96 -11.96
N LEU A 98 -4.88 6.34 -11.11
CA LEU A 98 -5.04 4.93 -10.78
C LEU A 98 -4.70 4.66 -9.32
N ASP A 99 -5.17 3.55 -8.80
CA ASP A 99 -4.79 3.02 -7.50
C ASP A 99 -4.48 1.52 -7.59
N PHE A 100 -3.66 1.03 -6.66
CA PHE A 100 -3.25 -0.37 -6.61
C PHE A 100 -2.96 -0.81 -5.17
N ALA A 101 -3.20 -2.08 -4.89
CA ALA A 101 -2.71 -2.76 -3.70
C ALA A 101 -1.24 -3.13 -3.87
N LEU A 102 -0.60 -3.50 -2.78
CA LEU A 102 0.79 -3.93 -2.76
C LEU A 102 0.88 -5.40 -2.40
N ARG A 103 1.83 -6.11 -3.00
CA ARG A 103 2.21 -7.46 -2.58
C ARG A 103 3.71 -7.61 -2.53
N TYR A 104 4.16 -8.45 -1.63
CA TYR A 104 5.55 -8.91 -1.61
C TYR A 104 5.70 -10.14 -2.49
N GLU A 105 6.78 -10.18 -3.27
CA GLU A 105 7.16 -11.31 -4.10
C GLU A 105 8.47 -11.92 -3.55
N PRO A 106 8.37 -13.10 -2.89
CA PRO A 106 9.54 -13.71 -2.27
C PRO A 106 10.62 -14.15 -3.26
N ALA A 107 10.23 -14.48 -4.51
CA ALA A 107 11.14 -15.00 -5.52
C ALA A 107 12.27 -14.02 -5.88
N ASP A 108 11.98 -12.73 -5.82
CA ASP A 108 12.93 -11.67 -6.15
C ASP A 108 13.00 -10.56 -5.09
N LEU A 109 12.44 -10.78 -3.91
CA LEU A 109 12.44 -9.84 -2.78
C LEU A 109 11.84 -8.48 -3.13
N SER A 110 10.85 -8.44 -4.02
CA SER A 110 10.28 -7.19 -4.51
C SER A 110 8.91 -6.88 -3.93
N ILE A 111 8.60 -5.58 -3.84
CA ILE A 111 7.25 -5.08 -3.60
C ILE A 111 6.67 -4.67 -4.95
N ARG A 112 5.54 -5.25 -5.30
CA ARG A 112 4.88 -5.09 -6.60
C ARG A 112 3.51 -4.46 -6.48
N ALA A 113 3.13 -3.73 -7.53
CA ALA A 113 1.76 -3.30 -7.72
C ALA A 113 0.87 -4.52 -7.99
N HIS A 114 -0.28 -4.57 -7.32
CA HIS A 114 -1.23 -5.66 -7.42
C HIS A 114 -2.67 -5.12 -7.47
N GLN A 115 -3.58 -5.82 -8.14
CA GLN A 115 -4.99 -5.41 -8.26
C GLN A 115 -5.15 -3.93 -8.68
N LEU A 116 -4.51 -3.56 -9.77
CA LEU A 116 -4.55 -2.22 -10.30
C LEU A 116 -5.97 -1.83 -10.69
N ARG A 117 -6.36 -0.60 -10.38
CA ARG A 117 -7.62 0.04 -10.76
C ARG A 117 -7.34 1.35 -11.45
N VAL A 118 -7.81 1.48 -12.67
CA VAL A 118 -7.81 2.76 -13.37
C VAL A 118 -9.06 3.53 -12.96
N ASN A 119 -8.88 4.67 -12.33
CA ASN A 119 -9.98 5.52 -11.91
C ASN A 119 -10.44 6.38 -13.09
N TRP A 120 -9.51 7.05 -13.77
CA TRP A 120 -9.79 7.81 -14.99
C TRP A 120 -8.50 8.13 -15.76
N LEU A 121 -8.69 8.34 -17.07
CA LEU A 121 -7.68 8.86 -17.99
C LEU A 121 -8.34 9.96 -18.83
N ARG A 122 -7.80 11.16 -18.80
CA ARG A 122 -8.33 12.31 -19.52
C ARG A 122 -7.22 12.96 -20.32
N LEU A 123 -7.37 12.99 -21.64
CA LEU A 123 -6.51 13.76 -22.54
C LEU A 123 -7.26 15.03 -22.98
N GLN A 124 -6.61 16.18 -22.83
CA GLN A 124 -7.22 17.46 -23.18
C GLN A 124 -7.31 17.65 -24.69
N GLY A 125 -8.47 18.10 -25.16
CA GLY A 125 -8.70 18.42 -26.56
C GLY A 125 -8.75 17.21 -27.51
N LEU A 126 -8.85 15.99 -26.99
CA LEU A 126 -9.02 14.79 -27.80
C LEU A 126 -10.42 14.82 -28.47
N PRO A 127 -10.53 14.52 -29.78
CA PRO A 127 -11.82 14.41 -30.45
C PRO A 127 -12.73 13.38 -29.80
N PRO A 128 -14.06 13.56 -29.78
CA PRO A 128 -14.99 12.69 -29.06
C PRO A 128 -14.90 11.20 -29.42
N GLY A 129 -14.68 10.87 -30.69
CA GLY A 129 -14.54 9.47 -31.14
C GLY A 129 -13.27 8.82 -30.59
N GLN A 130 -12.15 9.53 -30.57
CA GLN A 130 -10.88 9.03 -30.00
C GLN A 130 -10.95 8.98 -28.47
N ALA A 131 -11.62 9.94 -27.83
CA ALA A 131 -11.87 9.90 -26.40
C ALA A 131 -12.71 8.69 -25.97
N ALA A 132 -13.74 8.34 -26.74
CA ALA A 132 -14.55 7.14 -26.51
C ALA A 132 -13.73 5.86 -26.59
N LEU A 133 -12.86 5.72 -27.60
CA LEU A 133 -11.95 4.57 -27.74
C LEU A 133 -10.96 4.50 -26.57
N LEU A 134 -10.37 5.62 -26.19
CA LEU A 134 -9.44 5.69 -25.05
C LEU A 134 -10.12 5.27 -23.74
N ASN A 135 -11.33 5.72 -23.50
CA ASN A 135 -12.10 5.37 -22.31
C ASN A 135 -12.53 3.88 -22.31
N ALA A 136 -12.81 3.32 -23.48
CA ALA A 136 -13.21 1.92 -23.61
C ALA A 136 -12.02 0.95 -23.41
N TYR A 137 -10.87 1.26 -23.99
CA TYR A 137 -9.73 0.34 -24.02
C TYR A 137 -8.57 0.75 -23.11
N GLY A 138 -8.43 2.03 -22.78
CA GLY A 138 -7.34 2.57 -21.97
C GLY A 138 -7.18 1.87 -20.61
N PRO A 139 -8.24 1.65 -19.82
CA PRO A 139 -8.14 0.95 -18.55
C PRO A 139 -7.56 -0.46 -18.65
N SER A 140 -7.98 -1.20 -19.69
CA SER A 140 -7.52 -2.57 -19.93
C SER A 140 -6.03 -2.60 -20.30
N LEU A 141 -5.62 -1.73 -21.23
CA LEU A 141 -4.22 -1.60 -21.64
C LEU A 141 -3.32 -1.13 -20.50
N ALA A 142 -3.77 -0.17 -19.72
CA ALA A 142 -3.05 0.30 -18.54
C ALA A 142 -2.89 -0.81 -17.49
N SER A 143 -3.93 -1.60 -17.25
CA SER A 143 -3.86 -2.73 -16.34
C SER A 143 -2.83 -3.76 -16.80
N GLN A 144 -2.80 -4.10 -18.09
CA GLN A 144 -1.80 -5.02 -18.64
C GLN A 144 -0.36 -4.48 -18.53
N ALA A 145 -0.17 -3.19 -18.83
CA ALA A 145 1.16 -2.58 -18.83
C ALA A 145 1.74 -2.37 -17.42
N LEU A 146 0.89 -2.19 -16.41
CA LEU A 146 1.27 -1.81 -15.07
C LEU A 146 1.07 -2.92 -14.02
N GLN A 147 0.41 -4.01 -14.40
CA GLN A 147 0.26 -5.17 -13.53
C GLN A 147 1.62 -5.75 -13.16
N ASP A 148 1.80 -6.07 -11.89
CA ASP A 148 3.02 -6.67 -11.34
C ASP A 148 4.30 -5.82 -11.51
N VAL A 149 4.14 -4.52 -11.76
CA VAL A 149 5.30 -3.61 -11.81
C VAL A 149 6.01 -3.59 -10.47
N VAL A 150 7.33 -3.83 -10.51
CA VAL A 150 8.20 -3.73 -9.33
C VAL A 150 8.28 -2.27 -8.89
N LEU A 151 7.80 -1.97 -7.70
CA LEU A 151 7.85 -0.63 -7.10
C LEU A 151 9.10 -0.44 -6.26
N HIS A 152 9.48 -1.47 -5.52
CA HIS A 152 10.64 -1.44 -4.65
C HIS A 152 11.30 -2.83 -4.61
N GLN A 153 12.63 -2.84 -4.59
CA GLN A 153 13.44 -4.02 -4.39
C GLN A 153 14.00 -3.96 -2.96
N LEU A 154 13.67 -4.95 -2.15
CA LEU A 154 14.28 -5.09 -0.83
C LEU A 154 15.69 -5.67 -1.00
N SER A 155 16.63 -5.10 -0.28
CA SER A 155 17.99 -5.65 -0.24
C SER A 155 18.09 -6.80 0.77
N ALA A 156 19.10 -7.66 0.61
CA ALA A 156 19.39 -8.67 1.62
C ALA A 156 19.69 -8.04 2.99
N GLN A 157 20.22 -6.83 3.02
CA GLN A 157 20.49 -6.08 4.26
C GLN A 157 19.19 -5.66 4.96
N ASP A 158 18.17 -5.24 4.20
CA ASP A 158 16.84 -4.89 4.77
C ASP A 158 16.17 -6.09 5.43
N LEU A 159 16.45 -7.29 4.93
CA LEU A 159 15.87 -8.54 5.40
C LEU A 159 16.77 -9.33 6.36
N SER A 160 18.03 -8.91 6.58
CA SER A 160 19.02 -9.67 7.34
C SER A 160 18.56 -10.01 8.76
N LEU A 161 17.98 -9.05 9.48
CA LEU A 161 17.47 -9.27 10.84
C LEU A 161 16.24 -10.16 10.86
N PRO A 162 15.15 -9.88 10.11
CA PRO A 162 14.02 -10.80 10.01
C PRO A 162 14.41 -12.21 9.58
N ASP A 163 15.29 -12.31 8.61
CA ASP A 163 15.79 -13.59 8.05
C ASP A 163 16.47 -14.45 9.11
N SER A 164 17.33 -13.83 9.93
CA SER A 164 18.01 -14.52 11.06
C SER A 164 17.02 -15.01 12.12
N MET A 165 15.82 -14.44 12.19
CA MET A 165 14.73 -14.82 13.08
C MET A 165 13.77 -15.84 12.44
N GLY A 166 14.02 -16.31 11.23
CA GLY A 166 13.13 -17.18 10.47
C GLY A 166 11.85 -16.49 9.97
N LEU A 167 11.90 -15.18 9.81
CA LEU A 167 10.77 -14.35 9.37
C LEU A 167 10.93 -13.93 7.90
N GLN A 168 9.80 -13.67 7.25
CA GLN A 168 9.73 -13.08 5.92
C GLN A 168 8.67 -11.99 5.88
N PRO A 169 8.73 -11.04 4.93
CA PRO A 169 7.65 -10.09 4.71
C PRO A 169 6.31 -10.80 4.47
N GLY A 170 5.28 -10.36 5.16
CA GLY A 170 3.93 -10.91 5.06
C GLY A 170 2.93 -9.84 4.62
N SER A 171 2.35 -9.09 5.56
CA SER A 171 1.43 -8.01 5.24
C SER A 171 2.17 -6.74 4.82
N ILE A 172 1.54 -5.96 3.94
CA ILE A 172 1.95 -4.59 3.62
C ILE A 172 0.75 -3.69 3.88
N ASP A 173 0.88 -2.84 4.89
CA ASP A 173 -0.17 -1.96 5.33
C ASP A 173 0.13 -0.52 4.91
N VAL A 174 -0.80 0.10 4.20
CA VAL A 174 -0.73 1.52 3.84
C VAL A 174 -1.25 2.34 5.00
N THR A 175 -0.42 3.23 5.52
CA THR A 175 -0.75 4.12 6.62
C THR A 175 -0.73 5.58 6.17
N ARG A 176 -1.13 6.51 7.01
CA ARG A 176 -1.04 7.95 6.70
C ARG A 176 0.40 8.48 6.62
N GLN A 177 1.38 7.71 7.10
CA GLN A 177 2.80 8.10 7.12
C GLN A 177 3.65 7.40 6.06
N GLY A 178 3.12 6.35 5.42
CA GLY A 178 3.83 5.50 4.48
C GLY A 178 3.38 4.06 4.55
N LEU A 179 4.28 3.13 4.29
CA LEU A 179 4.03 1.69 4.39
C LEU A 179 4.58 1.12 5.69
N VAL A 180 3.88 0.13 6.21
CA VAL A 180 4.34 -0.75 7.28
C VAL A 180 4.35 -2.18 6.73
N ILE A 181 5.52 -2.78 6.68
CA ILE A 181 5.69 -4.17 6.24
C ILE A 181 5.81 -5.02 7.49
N GLY A 182 4.80 -5.85 7.73
CA GLY A 182 4.79 -6.84 8.80
C GLY A 182 5.56 -8.10 8.40
N PHE A 183 6.09 -8.82 9.37
CA PHE A 183 6.80 -10.07 9.13
C PHE A 183 6.04 -11.25 9.71
N VAL A 184 6.10 -12.38 9.01
CA VAL A 184 5.50 -13.66 9.39
C VAL A 184 6.56 -14.76 9.38
N ASN A 185 6.30 -15.87 10.07
CA ASN A 185 7.20 -17.01 10.00
C ASN A 185 7.32 -17.52 8.56
N LYS A 186 8.53 -17.91 8.16
CA LYS A 186 8.73 -18.60 6.90
C LYS A 186 7.95 -19.93 6.92
N PRO A 187 7.35 -20.32 5.79
CA PRO A 187 6.82 -21.66 5.66
C PRO A 187 7.97 -22.66 5.82
N GLY A 188 7.75 -23.68 6.64
CA GLY A 188 8.72 -24.78 6.87
C GLY A 188 8.85 -25.69 5.68
#